data_d767cc454dbbde45a32ceeca80d1465a
#
_entry.id   d767cc454dbbde45a32ceeca80d1465a
#
_cell.length_a   1.000
_cell.length_b   1.000
_cell.length_c   1.000
_cell.angle_alpha   90.00
_cell.angle_beta   90.00
_cell.angle_gamma   90.00
#
_symmetry.space_group_name_H-M   'P 1'
#
loop_
_entity.id
_entity.type
_entity.pdbx_description
1 polymer ?
#
loop_
_entity_poly.entity_id
_entity_poly.type
_entity_poly.pdbx_seq_one_letter_code
_entity_poly.pdbx_strand_id
1 'polypeptide(L)'
;MKLKYRTLSILVVLLAFGDAQLCISQGKQLPNIVILATGGTIAGAAATGTQSAYTSGAVTIDAMLEAVPGIKNLANIKGEQISNVGSQDMTLDIMLTIAKRINTLLAQNEVDGVVVTHGTDTMEETAFFLNLVVKSNKPVVMVGSMRPSTAVSADGPLNLYDAVAVAGDPNARGRGVLVVMNDWIHAAHSLTKTSTTAIQTFMSPLRGLVGVSSYGKNDFYNSPHWKHTTGSEFDLANVARLPRVDILYAYSDMAPDLIDASVTNGAKGIIIAGVGNGNMNKASLDAAARAVKNGVVVVRSTRVATGSVGRNVEVKDDEMNFVASDELNPQKARILLMLALLKPRSTAEIQNLFYSY
;
A
#
# COMPACT_ATOMS: atom_id res chain seq x y z
N MET A 1 84.60 21.14 -19.33
CA MET A 1 83.70 20.02 -19.22
C MET A 1 82.56 20.29 -18.25
N LYS A 2 81.56 21.10 -18.66
CA LYS A 2 80.32 21.41 -17.91
C LYS A 2 79.33 22.09 -18.86
N LEU A 3 78.62 21.30 -19.69
CA LEU A 3 77.46 21.77 -20.42
C LEU A 3 76.74 20.60 -21.07
N LYS A 4 75.94 19.83 -20.36
CA LYS A 4 75.07 18.80 -20.95
C LYS A 4 73.87 18.37 -20.12
N TYR A 5 73.41 19.10 -19.06
CA TYR A 5 72.28 18.69 -18.26
C TYR A 5 71.16 19.77 -18.06
N ARG A 6 70.94 20.65 -19.00
CA ARG A 6 69.89 21.69 -18.87
C ARG A 6 68.70 21.60 -19.87
N THR A 7 68.68 20.61 -20.76
CA THR A 7 67.64 20.54 -21.79
C THR A 7 66.67 19.38 -21.63
N LEU A 8 66.76 18.58 -20.54
CA LEU A 8 65.86 17.44 -20.37
C LEU A 8 64.72 17.67 -19.33
N SER A 9 64.71 18.78 -18.62
CA SER A 9 63.73 19.06 -17.56
C SER A 9 62.52 19.84 -18.01
N ILE A 10 62.48 20.33 -19.25
CA ILE A 10 61.31 21.12 -19.73
C ILE A 10 60.31 20.28 -20.54
N LEU A 11 60.68 19.07 -20.97
CA LEU A 11 59.78 18.23 -21.79
C LEU A 11 58.84 17.30 -20.95
N VAL A 12 59.07 17.17 -19.63
CA VAL A 12 58.28 16.33 -18.75
C VAL A 12 57.08 17.09 -18.12
N VAL A 13 57.10 18.41 -18.10
CA VAL A 13 56.02 19.23 -17.53
C VAL A 13 54.87 19.52 -18.50
N LEU A 14 55.05 19.33 -19.81
CA LEU A 14 54.03 19.59 -20.81
C LEU A 14 53.11 18.38 -21.14
N LEU A 15 53.41 17.18 -20.59
CA LEU A 15 52.58 15.97 -20.80
C LEU A 15 51.62 15.67 -19.64
N ALA A 16 51.63 16.47 -18.60
CA ALA A 16 50.75 16.28 -17.40
C ALA A 16 49.46 17.12 -17.41
N PHE A 17 49.17 17.89 -18.49
CA PHE A 17 47.96 18.72 -18.58
C PHE A 17 46.99 18.26 -19.69
N GLY A 18 47.09 17.01 -20.16
CA GLY A 18 46.36 16.51 -21.31
C GLY A 18 45.05 15.75 -20.99
N ASP A 19 44.69 15.47 -19.76
CA ASP A 19 43.44 14.76 -19.43
C ASP A 19 42.61 15.49 -18.36
N ALA A 20 42.31 16.76 -18.61
CA ALA A 20 41.12 17.35 -18.02
C ALA A 20 39.91 16.73 -18.73
N GLN A 21 39.49 15.54 -18.31
CA GLN A 21 38.17 15.02 -18.65
C GLN A 21 37.17 16.08 -18.18
N LEU A 22 36.58 16.78 -19.15
CA LEU A 22 35.35 17.53 -18.94
C LEU A 22 34.31 16.53 -18.38
N CYS A 23 34.20 16.46 -17.07
CA CYS A 23 33.00 15.94 -16.44
C CYS A 23 31.86 16.86 -16.85
N ILE A 24 31.30 16.59 -18.04
CA ILE A 24 29.99 17.11 -18.40
C ILE A 24 29.08 16.48 -17.35
N SER A 25 28.68 17.29 -16.38
CA SER A 25 27.56 16.97 -15.51
C SER A 25 26.39 16.68 -16.45
N GLN A 26 26.15 15.40 -16.75
CA GLN A 26 24.89 15.00 -17.37
C GLN A 26 23.81 15.47 -16.38
N GLY A 27 23.06 16.48 -16.77
CA GLY A 27 21.94 16.97 -15.97
C GLY A 27 21.13 15.74 -15.53
N LYS A 28 20.91 15.58 -14.22
CA LYS A 28 20.22 14.42 -13.65
C LYS A 28 18.87 14.30 -14.37
N GLN A 29 18.71 13.27 -15.20
CA GLN A 29 17.47 13.03 -15.89
C GLN A 29 16.38 12.78 -14.83
N LEU A 30 15.28 13.54 -14.90
CA LEU A 30 14.17 13.40 -13.99
C LEU A 30 13.47 12.05 -14.21
N PRO A 31 13.04 11.35 -13.15
CA PRO A 31 12.28 10.12 -13.27
C PRO A 31 10.90 10.40 -13.90
N ASN A 32 10.37 9.43 -14.64
CA ASN A 32 9.05 9.49 -15.24
C ASN A 32 8.03 8.83 -14.31
N ILE A 33 7.13 9.61 -13.74
CA ILE A 33 6.13 9.16 -12.76
C ILE A 33 4.73 9.28 -13.36
N VAL A 34 3.95 8.21 -13.25
CA VAL A 34 2.52 8.23 -13.59
C VAL A 34 1.70 8.31 -12.32
N ILE A 35 0.78 9.29 -12.26
CA ILE A 35 -0.16 9.43 -11.16
C ILE A 35 -1.51 8.87 -11.60
N LEU A 36 -2.00 7.86 -10.89
CA LEU A 36 -3.33 7.28 -11.06
C LEU A 36 -4.28 7.89 -10.03
N ALA A 37 -5.22 8.72 -10.50
CA ALA A 37 -6.17 9.38 -9.63
C ALA A 37 -7.44 8.52 -9.44
N THR A 38 -7.86 8.31 -8.18
CA THR A 38 -9.07 7.53 -7.86
C THR A 38 -10.15 8.36 -7.17
N GLY A 39 -9.89 9.63 -6.83
CA GLY A 39 -10.78 10.49 -6.07
C GLY A 39 -10.28 10.69 -4.63
N GLY A 40 -11.17 10.57 -3.67
CA GLY A 40 -10.85 10.73 -2.24
C GLY A 40 -10.78 12.20 -1.78
N THR A 41 -10.43 12.40 -0.51
CA THR A 41 -10.33 13.71 0.15
C THR A 41 -9.26 14.60 -0.46
N ILE A 42 -8.17 14.02 -0.95
CA ILE A 42 -7.07 14.77 -1.58
C ILE A 42 -7.52 15.52 -2.84
N ALA A 43 -8.51 14.96 -3.55
CA ALA A 43 -9.21 15.58 -4.66
C ALA A 43 -10.55 16.19 -4.21
N GLY A 44 -10.80 16.36 -2.92
CA GLY A 44 -12.04 16.88 -2.36
C GLY A 44 -12.04 18.39 -2.25
N ALA A 45 -13.22 19.00 -2.44
CA ALA A 45 -13.44 20.44 -2.24
C ALA A 45 -14.60 20.69 -1.29
N ALA A 46 -14.40 21.58 -0.33
CA ALA A 46 -15.42 22.12 0.57
C ALA A 46 -15.86 23.51 0.08
N ALA A 47 -17.04 23.93 0.47
CA ALA A 47 -17.56 25.25 0.12
C ALA A 47 -16.76 26.41 0.77
N THR A 48 -16.16 26.17 1.95
CA THR A 48 -15.29 27.13 2.64
C THR A 48 -14.08 26.42 3.26
N GLY A 49 -12.99 27.14 3.49
CA GLY A 49 -11.76 26.59 4.07
C GLY A 49 -11.85 26.13 5.53
N THR A 50 -12.95 26.42 6.22
CA THR A 50 -13.18 26.06 7.63
C THR A 50 -14.33 25.05 7.81
N GLN A 51 -14.91 24.56 6.72
CA GLN A 51 -16.01 23.60 6.74
C GLN A 51 -15.50 22.18 6.67
N SER A 52 -16.04 21.28 7.49
CA SER A 52 -15.69 19.86 7.49
C SER A 52 -16.37 19.04 6.39
N ALA A 53 -17.56 19.47 5.94
CA ALA A 53 -18.28 18.81 4.86
C ALA A 53 -17.66 19.17 3.50
N TYR A 54 -17.37 18.18 2.67
CA TYR A 54 -16.75 18.34 1.34
C TYR A 54 -17.29 17.32 0.34
N THR A 55 -17.12 17.62 -0.95
CA THR A 55 -17.37 16.66 -2.04
C THR A 55 -16.06 15.99 -2.41
N SER A 56 -16.00 14.67 -2.26
CA SER A 56 -14.84 13.85 -2.64
C SER A 56 -14.67 13.83 -4.16
N GLY A 57 -13.42 13.88 -4.66
CA GLY A 57 -13.15 13.80 -6.08
C GLY A 57 -13.57 15.01 -6.93
N ALA A 58 -13.84 16.16 -6.31
CA ALA A 58 -14.28 17.36 -7.03
C ALA A 58 -13.14 18.05 -7.84
N VAL A 59 -11.88 17.73 -7.55
CA VAL A 59 -10.69 18.35 -8.15
C VAL A 59 -10.03 17.37 -9.12
N THR A 60 -9.72 17.83 -10.33
CA THR A 60 -9.02 17.01 -11.34
C THR A 60 -7.54 16.82 -10.99
N ILE A 61 -6.91 15.80 -11.57
CA ILE A 61 -5.48 15.56 -11.38
C ILE A 61 -4.62 16.75 -11.83
N ASP A 62 -4.96 17.41 -12.93
CA ASP A 62 -4.22 18.58 -13.41
C ASP A 62 -4.31 19.73 -12.42
N ALA A 63 -5.49 20.02 -11.87
CA ALA A 63 -5.65 21.04 -10.84
C ALA A 63 -4.91 20.70 -9.54
N MET A 64 -4.86 19.43 -9.15
CA MET A 64 -4.04 19.00 -8.01
C MET A 64 -2.55 19.23 -8.25
N LEU A 65 -2.04 18.95 -9.44
CA LEU A 65 -0.64 19.19 -9.80
C LEU A 65 -0.29 20.67 -9.85
N GLU A 66 -1.20 21.51 -10.35
CA GLU A 66 -1.02 22.97 -10.37
C GLU A 66 -0.98 23.57 -8.96
N ALA A 67 -1.70 22.96 -8.02
CA ALA A 67 -1.72 23.41 -6.63
C ALA A 67 -0.45 23.02 -5.83
N VAL A 68 0.50 22.26 -6.43
CA VAL A 68 1.73 21.81 -5.77
C VAL A 68 2.96 22.46 -6.41
N PRO A 69 3.43 23.62 -5.90
CA PRO A 69 4.59 24.31 -6.47
C PRO A 69 5.84 23.43 -6.47
N GLY A 70 6.55 23.42 -7.58
CA GLY A 70 7.82 22.70 -7.70
C GLY A 70 7.72 21.18 -7.89
N ILE A 71 6.54 20.57 -7.92
CA ILE A 71 6.40 19.13 -8.12
C ILE A 71 7.02 18.67 -9.46
N LYS A 72 6.96 19.50 -10.48
CA LYS A 72 7.56 19.26 -11.81
C LYS A 72 9.10 19.28 -11.78
N ASN A 73 9.72 19.76 -10.71
CA ASN A 73 11.17 19.69 -10.53
C ASN A 73 11.63 18.33 -10.00
N LEU A 74 10.71 17.52 -9.46
CA LEU A 74 10.99 16.18 -8.94
C LEU A 74 10.94 15.10 -10.02
N ALA A 75 10.02 15.24 -10.99
CA ALA A 75 9.73 14.20 -11.96
C ALA A 75 9.06 14.75 -13.23
N ASN A 76 9.18 14.02 -14.34
CA ASN A 76 8.28 14.15 -15.48
C ASN A 76 6.97 13.44 -15.12
N ILE A 77 5.88 14.18 -14.95
CA ILE A 77 4.63 13.65 -14.40
C ILE A 77 3.57 13.55 -15.49
N LYS A 78 2.89 12.39 -15.53
CA LYS A 78 1.68 12.15 -16.31
C LYS A 78 0.54 11.75 -15.39
N GLY A 79 -0.62 12.38 -15.49
CA GLY A 79 -1.81 12.06 -14.75
C GLY A 79 -2.79 11.18 -15.54
N GLU A 80 -3.42 10.20 -14.91
CA GLU A 80 -4.49 9.38 -15.47
C GLU A 80 -5.62 9.24 -14.43
N GLN A 81 -6.87 9.51 -14.83
CA GLN A 81 -8.03 9.30 -13.99
C GLN A 81 -8.52 7.86 -14.14
N ILE A 82 -8.52 7.08 -13.06
CA ILE A 82 -9.00 5.69 -13.03
C ILE A 82 -10.45 5.64 -12.54
N SER A 83 -10.75 6.36 -11.47
CA SER A 83 -12.10 6.49 -10.91
C SER A 83 -12.23 7.84 -10.21
N ASN A 84 -13.42 8.18 -9.77
CA ASN A 84 -13.67 9.41 -9.02
C ASN A 84 -14.66 9.12 -7.90
N VAL A 85 -14.20 8.37 -6.88
CA VAL A 85 -15.04 7.91 -5.77
C VAL A 85 -14.46 8.32 -4.41
N GLY A 86 -15.32 8.45 -3.42
CA GLY A 86 -14.89 8.39 -2.03
C GLY A 86 -14.38 6.98 -1.72
N SER A 87 -13.41 6.86 -0.82
CA SER A 87 -12.83 5.53 -0.54
C SER A 87 -13.81 4.56 0.13
N GLN A 88 -14.86 5.04 0.78
CA GLN A 88 -15.96 4.20 1.26
C GLN A 88 -16.73 3.49 0.12
N ASP A 89 -16.68 4.05 -1.10
CA ASP A 89 -17.31 3.50 -2.31
C ASP A 89 -16.32 2.74 -3.20
N MET A 90 -15.09 2.49 -2.71
CA MET A 90 -14.09 1.70 -3.41
C MET A 90 -14.59 0.26 -3.59
N THR A 91 -14.58 -0.22 -4.83
CA THR A 91 -15.00 -1.58 -5.17
C THR A 91 -13.81 -2.47 -5.51
N LEU A 92 -14.00 -3.80 -5.42
CA LEU A 92 -12.99 -4.77 -5.86
C LEU A 92 -12.67 -4.63 -7.35
N ASP A 93 -13.65 -4.25 -8.18
CA ASP A 93 -13.45 -4.04 -9.62
C ASP A 93 -12.56 -2.82 -9.89
N ILE A 94 -12.73 -1.73 -9.13
CA ILE A 94 -11.82 -0.57 -9.19
C ILE A 94 -10.42 -0.98 -8.75
N MET A 95 -10.27 -1.72 -7.64
CA MET A 95 -8.96 -2.21 -7.17
C MET A 95 -8.27 -3.10 -8.22
N LEU A 96 -9.00 -4.01 -8.86
CA LEU A 96 -8.50 -4.84 -9.96
C LEU A 96 -8.05 -3.98 -11.15
N THR A 97 -8.81 -2.94 -11.51
CA THR A 97 -8.48 -2.02 -12.59
C THR A 97 -7.18 -1.26 -12.29
N ILE A 98 -7.04 -0.73 -11.07
CA ILE A 98 -5.80 -0.05 -10.61
C ILE A 98 -4.61 -1.00 -10.72
N ALA A 99 -4.72 -2.23 -10.18
CA ALA A 99 -3.63 -3.19 -10.18
C ALA A 99 -3.19 -3.60 -11.60
N LYS A 100 -4.13 -3.88 -12.50
CA LYS A 100 -3.85 -4.20 -13.90
C LYS A 100 -3.20 -3.02 -14.62
N ARG A 101 -3.67 -1.79 -14.37
CA ARG A 101 -3.06 -0.59 -14.95
C ARG A 101 -1.64 -0.37 -14.46
N ILE A 102 -1.38 -0.52 -13.15
CA ILE A 102 -0.03 -0.42 -12.57
C ILE A 102 0.90 -1.45 -13.21
N ASN A 103 0.49 -2.72 -13.31
CA ASN A 103 1.32 -3.76 -13.94
C ASN A 103 1.64 -3.43 -15.41
N THR A 104 0.67 -2.90 -16.17
CA THR A 104 0.88 -2.46 -17.55
C THR A 104 1.87 -1.29 -17.65
N LEU A 105 1.76 -0.31 -16.77
CA LEU A 105 2.65 0.86 -16.75
C LEU A 105 4.07 0.48 -16.35
N LEU A 106 4.24 -0.28 -15.28
CA LEU A 106 5.55 -0.63 -14.74
C LEU A 106 6.31 -1.66 -15.61
N ALA A 107 5.63 -2.34 -16.53
CA ALA A 107 6.27 -3.15 -17.58
C ALA A 107 6.95 -2.30 -18.66
N GLN A 108 6.62 -1.02 -18.78
CA GLN A 108 7.24 -0.09 -19.73
C GLN A 108 8.57 0.42 -19.15
N ASN A 109 9.63 0.47 -19.97
CA ASN A 109 10.94 0.94 -19.54
C ASN A 109 10.94 2.42 -19.17
N GLU A 110 10.10 3.20 -19.85
CA GLU A 110 9.99 4.65 -19.70
C GLU A 110 9.33 5.09 -18.39
N VAL A 111 8.58 4.22 -17.71
CA VAL A 111 7.94 4.52 -16.43
C VAL A 111 8.83 4.09 -15.28
N ASP A 112 9.24 5.00 -14.42
CA ASP A 112 10.12 4.74 -13.28
C ASP A 112 9.35 4.42 -11.99
N GLY A 113 8.14 4.95 -11.82
CA GLY A 113 7.30 4.70 -10.66
C GLY A 113 5.86 5.12 -10.89
N VAL A 114 4.98 4.71 -9.99
CA VAL A 114 3.55 5.06 -10.01
C VAL A 114 3.15 5.63 -8.64
N VAL A 115 2.40 6.72 -8.66
CA VAL A 115 1.68 7.26 -7.49
C VAL A 115 0.19 7.00 -7.66
N VAL A 116 -0.49 6.57 -6.60
CA VAL A 116 -1.95 6.40 -6.58
C VAL A 116 -2.55 7.34 -5.56
N THR A 117 -3.34 8.33 -6.01
CA THR A 117 -4.10 9.15 -5.06
C THR A 117 -5.36 8.41 -4.64
N HIS A 118 -5.65 8.38 -3.34
CA HIS A 118 -6.71 7.55 -2.77
C HIS A 118 -7.33 8.21 -1.54
N GLY A 119 -8.60 7.97 -1.27
CA GLY A 119 -9.21 8.37 -0.01
C GLY A 119 -8.73 7.48 1.15
N THR A 120 -8.68 8.03 2.35
CA THR A 120 -7.99 7.41 3.49
C THR A 120 -8.74 6.25 4.14
N ASP A 121 -10.08 6.12 3.97
CA ASP A 121 -10.88 5.14 4.73
C ASP A 121 -10.56 3.68 4.39
N THR A 122 -10.33 3.37 3.12
CA THR A 122 -9.98 2.02 2.65
C THR A 122 -8.59 1.93 2.01
N MET A 123 -7.75 2.96 2.23
CA MET A 123 -6.40 3.01 1.67
C MET A 123 -5.55 1.80 2.06
N GLU A 124 -5.61 1.37 3.31
CA GLU A 124 -4.83 0.22 3.79
C GLU A 124 -5.20 -1.09 3.08
N GLU A 125 -6.49 -1.26 2.71
CA GLU A 125 -6.96 -2.43 1.96
C GLU A 125 -6.42 -2.41 0.52
N THR A 126 -6.57 -1.27 -0.17
CA THR A 126 -6.06 -1.10 -1.54
C THR A 126 -4.53 -1.20 -1.57
N ALA A 127 -3.83 -0.59 -0.61
CA ALA A 127 -2.37 -0.69 -0.52
C ALA A 127 -1.90 -2.13 -0.34
N PHE A 128 -2.52 -2.87 0.58
CA PHE A 128 -2.18 -4.26 0.82
C PHE A 128 -2.52 -5.15 -0.38
N PHE A 129 -3.66 -4.95 -1.03
CA PHE A 129 -4.01 -5.64 -2.27
C PHE A 129 -2.94 -5.43 -3.36
N LEU A 130 -2.58 -4.17 -3.64
CA LEU A 130 -1.55 -3.84 -4.62
C LEU A 130 -0.19 -4.45 -4.25
N ASN A 131 0.16 -4.46 -2.96
CA ASN A 131 1.39 -5.07 -2.46
C ASN A 131 1.49 -6.57 -2.77
N LEU A 132 0.35 -7.27 -2.84
CA LEU A 132 0.28 -8.69 -3.15
C LEU A 132 0.27 -8.99 -4.66
N VAL A 133 -0.20 -8.07 -5.52
CA VAL A 133 -0.51 -8.39 -6.93
C VAL A 133 0.30 -7.59 -7.96
N VAL A 134 1.02 -6.57 -7.55
CA VAL A 134 1.94 -5.85 -8.45
C VAL A 134 3.15 -6.71 -8.76
N LYS A 135 3.56 -6.76 -10.05
CA LYS A 135 4.67 -7.60 -10.54
C LYS A 135 5.87 -6.77 -10.99
N SER A 136 6.25 -5.81 -10.16
CA SER A 136 7.39 -4.94 -10.43
C SER A 136 8.14 -4.58 -9.14
N ASN A 137 9.45 -4.36 -9.26
CA ASN A 137 10.28 -3.77 -8.20
C ASN A 137 10.33 -2.23 -8.27
N LYS A 138 9.74 -1.62 -9.31
CA LYS A 138 9.63 -0.16 -9.41
C LYS A 138 8.68 0.36 -8.34
N PRO A 139 8.90 1.57 -7.79
CA PRO A 139 8.09 2.11 -6.71
C PRO A 139 6.60 2.25 -7.08
N VAL A 140 5.74 1.83 -6.17
CA VAL A 140 4.32 2.15 -6.15
C VAL A 140 4.02 2.83 -4.83
N VAL A 141 3.56 4.07 -4.89
CA VAL A 141 3.32 4.90 -3.71
C VAL A 141 1.86 5.33 -3.68
N MET A 142 1.17 5.03 -2.60
CA MET A 142 -0.18 5.54 -2.35
C MET A 142 -0.12 6.80 -1.50
N VAL A 143 -1.03 7.72 -1.76
CA VAL A 143 -1.12 9.01 -1.06
C VAL A 143 -2.57 9.47 -0.94
N GLY A 144 -2.86 10.17 0.14
CA GLY A 144 -4.16 10.79 0.38
C GLY A 144 -4.04 12.06 1.20
N SER A 145 -5.15 12.52 1.72
CA SER A 145 -5.19 13.60 2.70
C SER A 145 -6.33 13.42 3.70
N MET A 146 -6.18 13.97 4.89
CA MET A 146 -7.23 14.00 5.90
C MET A 146 -8.10 15.26 5.79
N ARG A 147 -7.59 16.29 5.13
CA ARG A 147 -8.31 17.57 4.89
C ARG A 147 -8.56 17.75 3.39
N PRO A 148 -9.72 18.29 2.99
CA PRO A 148 -9.99 18.62 1.60
C PRO A 148 -9.02 19.69 1.08
N SER A 149 -8.80 19.73 -0.23
CA SER A 149 -7.83 20.64 -0.87
C SER A 149 -8.09 22.12 -0.59
N THR A 150 -9.34 22.50 -0.31
CA THR A 150 -9.77 23.87 0.00
C THR A 150 -9.62 24.23 1.49
N ALA A 151 -9.29 23.28 2.36
CA ALA A 151 -9.19 23.54 3.80
C ALA A 151 -8.00 24.43 4.15
N VAL A 152 -8.16 25.25 5.18
CA VAL A 152 -7.03 25.92 5.84
C VAL A 152 -6.08 24.84 6.37
N SER A 153 -4.79 24.93 6.05
CA SER A 153 -3.78 23.90 6.35
C SER A 153 -4.12 22.52 5.75
N ALA A 154 -4.55 22.46 4.48
CA ALA A 154 -4.69 21.21 3.73
C ALA A 154 -3.38 20.46 3.70
N ASP A 155 -3.42 19.15 4.05
CA ASP A 155 -2.24 18.28 4.07
C ASP A 155 -1.93 17.64 2.70
N GLY A 156 -2.91 17.61 1.79
CA GLY A 156 -2.81 16.95 0.48
C GLY A 156 -1.65 17.42 -0.40
N PRO A 157 -1.41 18.74 -0.56
CA PRO A 157 -0.34 19.24 -1.42
C PRO A 157 1.06 18.74 -1.04
N LEU A 158 1.44 18.78 0.25
CA LEU A 158 2.74 18.29 0.70
C LEU A 158 2.81 16.76 0.65
N ASN A 159 1.74 16.06 1.03
CA ASN A 159 1.68 14.61 0.91
C ASN A 159 1.90 14.16 -0.55
N LEU A 160 1.29 14.83 -1.53
CA LEU A 160 1.48 14.52 -2.96
C LEU A 160 2.91 14.81 -3.43
N TYR A 161 3.49 15.92 -2.99
CA TYR A 161 4.88 16.28 -3.29
C TYR A 161 5.85 15.19 -2.81
N ASP A 162 5.72 14.78 -1.54
CA ASP A 162 6.56 13.75 -0.93
C ASP A 162 6.32 12.37 -1.56
N ALA A 163 5.08 12.03 -1.91
CA ALA A 163 4.77 10.79 -2.62
C ALA A 163 5.44 10.69 -3.99
N VAL A 164 5.49 11.80 -4.75
CA VAL A 164 6.20 11.87 -6.05
C VAL A 164 7.71 11.77 -5.83
N ALA A 165 8.25 12.43 -4.80
CA ALA A 165 9.67 12.31 -4.45
C ALA A 165 10.06 10.87 -4.11
N VAL A 166 9.25 10.18 -3.31
CA VAL A 166 9.46 8.76 -2.95
C VAL A 166 9.33 7.86 -4.18
N ALA A 167 8.34 8.08 -5.06
CA ALA A 167 8.15 7.28 -6.26
C ALA A 167 9.31 7.44 -7.27
N GLY A 168 9.97 8.60 -7.28
CA GLY A 168 11.15 8.88 -8.11
C GLY A 168 12.48 8.45 -7.49
N ASP A 169 12.50 7.99 -6.24
CA ASP A 169 13.72 7.64 -5.54
C ASP A 169 14.14 6.19 -5.83
N PRO A 170 15.36 5.95 -6.37
CA PRO A 170 15.87 4.59 -6.57
C PRO A 170 15.89 3.74 -5.30
N ASN A 171 16.05 4.34 -4.11
CA ASN A 171 16.05 3.63 -2.84
C ASN A 171 14.66 3.12 -2.42
N ALA A 172 13.57 3.58 -3.04
CA ALA A 172 12.23 3.04 -2.83
C ALA A 172 11.99 1.71 -3.59
N ARG A 173 12.86 1.36 -4.55
CA ARG A 173 12.73 0.12 -5.34
C ARG A 173 12.83 -1.13 -4.46
N GLY A 174 11.97 -2.11 -4.73
CA GLY A 174 11.98 -3.40 -4.03
C GLY A 174 11.47 -3.36 -2.59
N ARG A 175 10.82 -2.25 -2.17
CA ARG A 175 10.23 -2.12 -0.83
C ARG A 175 8.73 -2.43 -0.76
N GLY A 176 8.16 -3.02 -1.84
CA GLY A 176 6.73 -3.25 -1.94
C GLY A 176 5.96 -1.96 -2.25
N VAL A 177 4.66 -1.98 -1.97
CA VAL A 177 3.80 -0.79 -2.05
C VAL A 177 3.96 0.03 -0.77
N LEU A 178 4.25 1.32 -0.96
CA LEU A 178 4.45 2.28 0.12
C LEU A 178 3.23 3.21 0.23
N VAL A 179 2.98 3.73 1.42
CA VAL A 179 2.00 4.79 1.66
C VAL A 179 2.73 5.97 2.27
N VAL A 180 2.59 7.15 1.65
CA VAL A 180 3.21 8.39 2.10
C VAL A 180 2.13 9.35 2.57
N MET A 181 2.15 9.65 3.85
CA MET A 181 1.20 10.55 4.50
C MET A 181 1.88 11.25 5.67
N ASN A 182 1.72 12.58 5.76
CA ASN A 182 2.21 13.38 6.88
C ASN A 182 3.68 13.09 7.23
N ASP A 183 4.55 13.22 6.23
CA ASP A 183 6.01 13.00 6.26
C ASP A 183 6.47 11.54 6.50
N TRP A 184 5.54 10.60 6.72
CA TRP A 184 5.88 9.23 7.04
C TRP A 184 5.73 8.29 5.84
N ILE A 185 6.70 7.38 5.67
CA ILE A 185 6.69 6.33 4.67
C ILE A 185 6.35 5.01 5.37
N HIS A 186 5.19 4.46 5.06
CA HIS A 186 4.69 3.21 5.60
C HIS A 186 4.78 2.08 4.60
N ALA A 187 5.01 0.85 5.07
CA ALA A 187 4.77 -0.35 4.28
C ALA A 187 3.27 -0.70 4.26
N ALA A 188 2.76 -1.11 3.09
CA ALA A 188 1.37 -1.53 2.93
C ALA A 188 0.93 -2.65 3.90
N HIS A 189 1.84 -3.56 4.25
CA HIS A 189 1.56 -4.62 5.22
C HIS A 189 1.24 -4.05 6.61
N SER A 190 2.01 -3.08 7.09
CA SER A 190 2.05 -2.72 8.52
C SER A 190 1.19 -1.52 8.89
N LEU A 191 0.84 -0.66 7.89
CA LEU A 191 0.07 0.55 8.20
C LEU A 191 -1.38 0.23 8.56
N THR A 192 -1.97 1.05 9.40
CA THR A 192 -3.42 1.05 9.68
C THR A 192 -3.90 2.46 10.00
N LYS A 193 -5.16 2.77 9.64
CA LYS A 193 -5.81 4.03 10.01
C LYS A 193 -6.26 3.97 11.47
N THR A 194 -5.68 4.82 12.32
CA THR A 194 -5.91 4.77 13.77
C THR A 194 -6.76 5.92 14.32
N SER A 195 -6.98 6.95 13.51
CA SER A 195 -7.79 8.12 13.89
C SER A 195 -8.78 8.48 12.79
N THR A 196 -9.96 8.91 13.16
CA THR A 196 -11.01 9.36 12.23
C THR A 196 -10.74 10.73 11.63
N THR A 197 -9.99 11.60 12.32
CA THR A 197 -9.86 13.02 11.97
C THR A 197 -8.44 13.57 12.02
N ALA A 198 -7.52 12.98 12.80
CA ALA A 198 -6.15 13.49 12.93
C ALA A 198 -5.40 13.36 11.60
N ILE A 199 -4.57 14.36 11.26
CA ILE A 199 -3.67 14.28 10.09
C ILE A 199 -2.70 13.10 10.26
N GLN A 200 -2.14 12.92 11.46
CA GLN A 200 -1.35 11.77 11.83
C GLN A 200 -2.27 10.57 12.11
N THR A 201 -2.96 10.10 11.08
CA THR A 201 -3.94 9.02 11.20
C THR A 201 -3.36 7.64 10.93
N PHE A 202 -2.42 7.54 10.00
CA PHE A 202 -1.78 6.26 9.69
C PHE A 202 -0.62 5.98 10.63
N MET A 203 -0.60 4.77 11.15
CA MET A 203 0.44 4.26 12.03
C MET A 203 0.89 2.89 11.55
N SER A 204 2.11 2.50 11.91
CA SER A 204 2.65 1.14 11.73
C SER A 204 3.08 0.58 13.09
N PRO A 205 2.12 0.23 13.97
CA PRO A 205 2.40 0.07 15.40
C PRO A 205 3.29 -1.14 15.73
N LEU A 206 3.28 -2.20 14.93
CA LEU A 206 4.06 -3.40 15.22
C LEU A 206 5.46 -3.38 14.61
N ARG A 207 5.63 -2.74 13.44
CA ARG A 207 6.86 -2.86 12.64
C ARG A 207 7.54 -1.52 12.34
N GLY A 208 6.92 -0.42 12.72
CA GLY A 208 7.44 0.92 12.50
C GLY A 208 7.37 1.37 11.05
N LEU A 209 8.01 2.50 10.78
CA LEU A 209 8.05 3.12 9.46
C LEU A 209 9.13 2.49 8.57
N VAL A 210 8.96 2.58 7.28
CA VAL A 210 9.99 2.27 6.27
C VAL A 210 11.00 3.41 6.20
N GLY A 211 10.54 4.63 6.39
CA GLY A 211 11.33 5.84 6.32
C GLY A 211 10.48 7.08 6.59
N VAL A 212 11.07 8.22 6.28
CA VAL A 212 10.42 9.53 6.29
C VAL A 212 10.69 10.26 4.99
N SER A 213 9.76 11.13 4.59
CA SER A 213 9.92 12.04 3.46
C SER A 213 9.45 13.41 3.91
N SER A 214 10.30 14.40 3.83
CA SER A 214 9.97 15.77 4.23
C SER A 214 10.46 16.75 3.18
N TYR A 215 9.54 17.48 2.58
CA TYR A 215 9.83 18.41 1.47
C TYR A 215 10.67 17.76 0.37
N GLY A 216 10.33 16.50 0.00
CA GLY A 216 10.99 15.75 -1.06
C GLY A 216 12.35 15.14 -0.70
N LYS A 217 12.78 15.22 0.55
CA LYS A 217 13.99 14.55 1.06
C LYS A 217 13.58 13.25 1.73
N ASN A 218 14.00 12.13 1.15
CA ASN A 218 13.68 10.80 1.62
C ASN A 218 14.81 10.22 2.45
N ASP A 219 14.46 9.61 3.59
CA ASP A 219 15.36 8.82 4.41
C ASP A 219 14.73 7.45 4.69
N PHE A 220 15.33 6.38 4.14
CA PHE A 220 14.87 5.00 4.27
C PHE A 220 15.75 4.24 5.24
N TYR A 221 15.20 3.80 6.35
CA TYR A 221 15.92 3.08 7.40
C TYR A 221 15.38 1.66 7.70
N ASN A 222 14.27 1.25 7.05
CA ASN A 222 13.70 -0.07 7.24
C ASN A 222 13.24 -0.67 5.90
N SER A 223 13.17 -2.00 5.82
CA SER A 223 12.66 -2.73 4.65
C SER A 223 11.64 -3.78 5.09
N PRO A 224 10.48 -3.87 4.42
CA PRO A 224 9.54 -4.96 4.64
C PRO A 224 10.19 -6.30 4.32
N HIS A 225 9.93 -7.33 5.15
CA HIS A 225 10.50 -8.67 4.98
C HIS A 225 9.49 -9.71 4.49
N TRP A 226 8.17 -9.39 4.55
CA TRP A 226 7.15 -10.27 3.99
C TRP A 226 7.21 -10.34 2.48
N LYS A 227 6.69 -11.41 1.91
CA LYS A 227 6.56 -11.53 0.46
C LYS A 227 5.65 -10.46 -0.09
N HIS A 228 6.10 -9.79 -1.14
CA HIS A 228 5.34 -8.74 -1.81
C HIS A 228 5.74 -8.65 -3.28
N THR A 229 4.99 -7.92 -4.07
CA THR A 229 5.24 -7.57 -5.47
C THR A 229 5.81 -8.74 -6.29
N THR A 230 7.07 -8.68 -6.76
CA THR A 230 7.69 -9.74 -7.58
C THR A 230 7.91 -11.05 -6.80
N GLY A 231 8.02 -10.99 -5.48
CA GLY A 231 8.11 -12.16 -4.60
C GLY A 231 6.76 -12.80 -4.26
N SER A 232 5.65 -12.16 -4.64
CA SER A 232 4.30 -12.68 -4.41
C SER A 232 3.90 -13.70 -5.48
N GLU A 233 3.18 -14.75 -5.05
CA GLU A 233 2.65 -15.78 -5.97
C GLU A 233 1.35 -15.36 -6.67
N PHE A 234 0.67 -14.31 -6.21
CA PHE A 234 -0.64 -13.90 -6.72
C PHE A 234 -0.53 -13.18 -8.05
N ASP A 235 -1.20 -13.71 -9.07
CA ASP A 235 -1.25 -13.16 -10.42
C ASP A 235 -2.71 -12.87 -10.81
N LEU A 236 -2.92 -11.70 -11.44
CA LEU A 236 -4.24 -11.22 -11.88
C LEU A 236 -4.51 -11.41 -13.38
N ALA A 237 -3.61 -12.04 -14.14
CA ALA A 237 -3.74 -12.14 -15.60
C ALA A 237 -5.09 -12.68 -16.05
N ASN A 238 -5.61 -13.71 -15.36
CA ASN A 238 -6.87 -14.37 -15.68
C ASN A 238 -7.97 -14.14 -14.63
N VAL A 239 -7.81 -13.13 -13.76
CA VAL A 239 -8.77 -12.84 -12.70
C VAL A 239 -9.78 -11.82 -13.21
N ALA A 240 -11.03 -12.25 -13.42
CA ALA A 240 -12.15 -11.38 -13.74
C ALA A 240 -12.82 -10.84 -12.47
N ARG A 241 -12.93 -11.65 -11.42
CA ARG A 241 -13.61 -11.31 -10.16
C ARG A 241 -12.96 -12.02 -8.98
N LEU A 242 -12.92 -11.35 -7.82
CA LEU A 242 -12.50 -11.95 -6.57
C LEU A 242 -13.68 -12.69 -5.88
N PRO A 243 -13.40 -13.80 -5.16
CA PRO A 243 -14.43 -14.51 -4.41
C PRO A 243 -14.96 -13.68 -3.25
N ARG A 244 -16.21 -13.90 -2.86
CA ARG A 244 -16.81 -13.22 -1.71
C ARG A 244 -16.18 -13.73 -0.41
N VAL A 245 -15.66 -12.81 0.38
CA VAL A 245 -15.19 -13.02 1.76
C VAL A 245 -15.81 -11.94 2.63
N ASP A 246 -16.51 -12.33 3.68
CA ASP A 246 -17.18 -11.41 4.60
C ASP A 246 -16.36 -11.24 5.88
N ILE A 247 -16.46 -10.07 6.51
CA ILE A 247 -15.89 -9.80 7.84
C ILE A 247 -17.06 -9.74 8.83
N LEU A 248 -16.99 -10.54 9.88
CA LEU A 248 -17.96 -10.53 10.97
C LEU A 248 -17.30 -10.05 12.25
N TYR A 249 -17.86 -8.99 12.82
CA TYR A 249 -17.32 -8.34 14.02
C TYR A 249 -17.87 -9.02 15.28
N ALA A 250 -16.99 -9.65 16.07
CA ALA A 250 -17.39 -10.33 17.29
C ALA A 250 -17.58 -9.33 18.44
N TYR A 251 -18.61 -9.58 19.24
CA TYR A 251 -18.99 -8.80 20.43
C TYR A 251 -19.56 -9.72 21.50
N SER A 252 -19.79 -9.19 22.71
CA SER A 252 -20.43 -9.95 23.80
C SER A 252 -21.81 -10.41 23.34
N ASP A 253 -22.07 -11.72 23.51
CA ASP A 253 -23.34 -12.35 23.08
C ASP A 253 -23.61 -12.24 21.57
N MET A 254 -22.56 -12.36 20.74
CA MET A 254 -22.69 -12.36 19.29
C MET A 254 -23.64 -13.47 18.83
N ALA A 255 -24.63 -13.10 18.04
CA ALA A 255 -25.59 -14.03 17.45
C ALA A 255 -24.90 -14.92 16.38
N PRO A 256 -25.06 -16.24 16.42
CA PRO A 256 -24.42 -17.17 15.48
C PRO A 256 -25.03 -17.13 14.07
N ASP A 257 -26.25 -16.64 13.90
CA ASP A 257 -26.99 -16.56 12.65
C ASP A 257 -26.35 -15.64 11.61
N LEU A 258 -25.53 -14.68 12.03
CA LEU A 258 -24.74 -13.85 11.12
C LEU A 258 -23.74 -14.68 10.32
N ILE A 259 -23.15 -15.73 10.91
CA ILE A 259 -22.25 -16.67 10.23
C ILE A 259 -23.05 -17.51 9.24
N ASP A 260 -24.17 -18.07 9.68
CA ASP A 260 -25.04 -18.89 8.82
C ASP A 260 -25.61 -18.08 7.65
N ALA A 261 -25.96 -16.79 7.87
CA ALA A 261 -26.40 -15.88 6.82
C ALA A 261 -25.28 -15.58 5.79
N SER A 262 -24.03 -15.40 6.23
CA SER A 262 -22.90 -15.20 5.30
C SER A 262 -22.69 -16.43 4.40
N VAL A 263 -22.75 -17.64 4.97
CA VAL A 263 -22.69 -18.91 4.22
C VAL A 263 -23.84 -19.01 3.21
N THR A 264 -25.07 -18.76 3.65
CA THR A 264 -26.27 -18.81 2.79
C THR A 264 -26.18 -17.82 1.62
N ASN A 265 -25.59 -16.64 1.84
CA ASN A 265 -25.38 -15.62 0.81
C ASN A 265 -24.13 -15.87 -0.06
N GLY A 266 -23.51 -17.06 0.03
CA GLY A 266 -22.47 -17.52 -0.90
C GLY A 266 -21.06 -17.08 -0.57
N ALA A 267 -20.76 -16.68 0.68
CA ALA A 267 -19.39 -16.43 1.10
C ALA A 267 -18.53 -17.68 0.91
N LYS A 268 -17.34 -17.50 0.34
CA LYS A 268 -16.31 -18.54 0.19
C LYS A 268 -15.31 -18.52 1.34
N GLY A 269 -15.26 -17.41 2.06
CA GLY A 269 -14.48 -17.23 3.27
C GLY A 269 -15.16 -16.28 4.24
N ILE A 270 -14.85 -16.42 5.52
CA ILE A 270 -15.31 -15.56 6.59
C ILE A 270 -14.11 -15.19 7.45
N ILE A 271 -13.92 -13.90 7.68
CA ILE A 271 -12.98 -13.37 8.66
C ILE A 271 -13.76 -13.03 9.92
N ILE A 272 -13.39 -13.61 11.02
CA ILE A 272 -13.93 -13.21 12.33
C ILE A 272 -13.01 -12.14 12.91
N ALA A 273 -13.51 -10.90 13.02
CA ALA A 273 -12.86 -9.85 13.79
C ALA A 273 -13.13 -10.11 15.30
N GLY A 274 -12.40 -11.08 15.86
CA GLY A 274 -12.62 -11.64 17.18
C GLY A 274 -12.30 -10.68 18.32
N VAL A 275 -12.68 -11.03 19.52
CA VAL A 275 -12.26 -10.36 20.75
C VAL A 275 -10.91 -10.92 21.20
N GLY A 276 -10.07 -10.11 21.87
CA GLY A 276 -8.76 -10.54 22.37
C GLY A 276 -7.93 -11.23 21.27
N ASN A 277 -7.49 -12.45 21.49
CA ASN A 277 -6.68 -13.25 20.57
C ASN A 277 -7.55 -13.96 19.49
N GLY A 278 -8.44 -13.22 18.84
CA GLY A 278 -9.29 -13.75 17.78
C GLY A 278 -10.42 -14.66 18.27
N ASN A 279 -10.90 -14.47 19.51
CA ASN A 279 -11.91 -15.30 20.13
C ASN A 279 -13.34 -14.87 19.76
N MET A 280 -14.28 -15.78 19.96
CA MET A 280 -15.72 -15.58 19.84
C MET A 280 -16.43 -16.44 20.89
N ASN A 281 -17.72 -16.19 21.14
CA ASN A 281 -18.50 -17.03 22.05
C ASN A 281 -18.71 -18.44 21.48
N LYS A 282 -19.09 -19.39 22.35
CA LYS A 282 -19.23 -20.80 21.94
C LYS A 282 -20.26 -21.01 20.82
N ALA A 283 -21.38 -20.30 20.83
CA ALA A 283 -22.42 -20.45 19.82
C ALA A 283 -21.91 -20.03 18.44
N SER A 284 -21.16 -18.90 18.36
CA SER A 284 -20.51 -18.44 17.13
C SER A 284 -19.37 -19.37 16.69
N LEU A 285 -18.61 -19.94 17.64
CA LEU A 285 -17.57 -20.93 17.36
C LEU A 285 -18.15 -22.19 16.70
N ASP A 286 -19.28 -22.69 17.24
CA ASP A 286 -19.99 -23.85 16.68
C ASP A 286 -20.56 -23.53 15.27
N ALA A 287 -21.06 -22.30 15.03
CA ALA A 287 -21.51 -21.86 13.72
C ALA A 287 -20.35 -21.76 12.73
N ALA A 288 -19.20 -21.23 13.14
CA ALA A 288 -17.99 -21.18 12.32
C ALA A 288 -17.50 -22.59 11.94
N ALA A 289 -17.55 -23.55 12.87
CA ALA A 289 -17.23 -24.94 12.58
C ALA A 289 -18.21 -25.57 11.57
N ARG A 290 -19.51 -25.21 11.62
CA ARG A 290 -20.48 -25.63 10.58
C ARG A 290 -20.17 -25.01 9.23
N ALA A 291 -19.77 -23.72 9.18
CA ALA A 291 -19.38 -23.06 7.95
C ALA A 291 -18.20 -23.78 7.26
N VAL A 292 -17.19 -24.21 8.03
CA VAL A 292 -16.07 -25.01 7.51
C VAL A 292 -16.56 -26.35 6.91
N LYS A 293 -17.47 -27.05 7.58
CA LYS A 293 -18.06 -28.28 7.05
C LYS A 293 -18.81 -28.06 5.72
N ASN A 294 -19.32 -26.85 5.49
CA ASN A 294 -19.95 -26.42 4.26
C ASN A 294 -18.96 -25.88 3.21
N GLY A 295 -17.65 -26.07 3.42
CA GLY A 295 -16.60 -25.69 2.48
C GLY A 295 -16.22 -24.20 2.50
N VAL A 296 -16.60 -23.45 3.54
CA VAL A 296 -16.22 -22.05 3.74
C VAL A 296 -14.96 -21.97 4.59
N VAL A 297 -13.95 -21.24 4.13
CA VAL A 297 -12.73 -21.04 4.91
C VAL A 297 -12.98 -19.99 6.01
N VAL A 298 -12.69 -20.33 7.24
CA VAL A 298 -12.82 -19.43 8.40
C VAL A 298 -11.43 -18.99 8.87
N VAL A 299 -11.21 -17.67 8.93
CA VAL A 299 -10.00 -17.05 9.47
C VAL A 299 -10.35 -16.30 10.75
N ARG A 300 -9.66 -16.61 11.84
CA ARG A 300 -9.70 -15.84 13.07
C ARG A 300 -8.70 -14.68 12.98
N SER A 301 -9.20 -13.47 12.98
CA SER A 301 -8.48 -12.22 13.16
C SER A 301 -8.97 -11.53 14.42
N THR A 302 -8.57 -10.32 14.70
CA THR A 302 -8.98 -9.62 15.92
C THR A 302 -9.44 -8.19 15.63
N ARG A 303 -10.39 -7.70 16.41
CA ARG A 303 -10.78 -6.29 16.47
C ARG A 303 -9.83 -5.44 17.33
N VAL A 304 -8.88 -6.07 18.01
CA VAL A 304 -7.86 -5.37 18.80
C VAL A 304 -6.89 -4.70 17.83
N ALA A 305 -6.57 -3.46 18.08
CA ALA A 305 -5.83 -2.62 17.14
C ALA A 305 -4.40 -3.09 16.86
N THR A 306 -3.77 -3.83 17.77
CA THR A 306 -2.38 -4.29 17.67
C THR A 306 -2.21 -5.69 18.25
N GLY A 307 -1.21 -6.41 17.80
CA GLY A 307 -0.89 -7.77 18.22
C GLY A 307 -1.17 -8.79 17.13
N SER A 308 -0.75 -10.01 17.34
CA SER A 308 -1.01 -11.14 16.44
C SER A 308 -2.02 -12.11 17.01
N VAL A 309 -2.77 -12.76 16.16
CA VAL A 309 -3.68 -13.86 16.53
C VAL A 309 -2.90 -15.16 16.44
N GLY A 310 -2.65 -15.76 17.60
CA GLY A 310 -1.93 -17.03 17.69
C GLY A 310 -2.79 -18.23 17.27
N ARG A 311 -2.16 -19.19 16.58
CA ARG A 311 -2.76 -20.47 16.21
C ARG A 311 -2.70 -21.45 17.38
N ASN A 312 -3.79 -22.17 17.62
CA ASN A 312 -3.91 -23.18 18.68
C ASN A 312 -3.63 -22.66 20.11
N VAL A 313 -3.90 -21.37 20.39
CA VAL A 313 -3.69 -20.81 21.73
C VAL A 313 -4.91 -21.08 22.63
N GLU A 314 -6.05 -20.46 22.32
CA GLU A 314 -7.30 -20.65 23.08
C GLU A 314 -8.34 -21.43 22.26
N VAL A 315 -8.30 -21.28 20.93
CA VAL A 315 -9.11 -22.07 20.00
C VAL A 315 -8.22 -23.14 19.37
N LYS A 316 -8.73 -24.35 19.27
CA LYS A 316 -8.03 -25.47 18.64
C LYS A 316 -8.21 -25.42 17.13
N ASP A 317 -7.46 -24.54 16.48
CA ASP A 317 -7.59 -24.26 15.04
C ASP A 317 -7.38 -25.51 14.17
N ASP A 318 -6.44 -26.38 14.54
CA ASP A 318 -6.17 -27.60 13.77
C ASP A 318 -7.35 -28.57 13.81
N GLU A 319 -7.99 -28.74 14.98
CA GLU A 319 -9.17 -29.59 15.13
C GLU A 319 -10.39 -29.03 14.41
N MET A 320 -10.52 -27.69 14.36
CA MET A 320 -11.63 -26.98 13.72
C MET A 320 -11.39 -26.64 12.26
N ASN A 321 -10.18 -26.90 11.77
CA ASN A 321 -9.74 -26.53 10.42
C ASN A 321 -9.88 -25.03 10.11
N PHE A 322 -9.55 -24.18 11.11
CA PHE A 322 -9.51 -22.73 11.00
C PHE A 322 -8.11 -22.22 10.62
N VAL A 323 -8.05 -21.00 10.18
CA VAL A 323 -6.82 -20.23 9.93
C VAL A 323 -6.71 -19.11 10.98
N ALA A 324 -5.52 -18.86 11.47
CA ALA A 324 -5.20 -17.70 12.30
C ALA A 324 -4.57 -16.61 11.44
N SER A 325 -4.98 -15.34 11.61
CA SER A 325 -4.55 -14.24 10.74
C SER A 325 -3.15 -13.72 11.01
N ASP A 326 -2.50 -14.20 12.08
CA ASP A 326 -1.25 -13.64 12.56
C ASP A 326 -1.37 -12.10 12.77
N GLU A 327 -0.52 -11.29 12.17
CA GLU A 327 -0.51 -9.82 12.33
C GLU A 327 -1.57 -9.08 11.47
N LEU A 328 -2.22 -9.79 10.54
CA LEU A 328 -3.17 -9.13 9.64
C LEU A 328 -4.47 -8.79 10.37
N ASN A 329 -4.81 -7.50 10.36
CA ASN A 329 -6.12 -7.04 10.80
C ASN A 329 -7.23 -7.60 9.88
N PRO A 330 -8.52 -7.54 10.29
CA PRO A 330 -9.59 -8.21 9.55
C PRO A 330 -9.70 -7.81 8.08
N GLN A 331 -9.52 -6.54 7.74
CA GLN A 331 -9.64 -6.05 6.38
C GLN A 331 -8.49 -6.54 5.48
N LYS A 332 -7.27 -6.61 5.95
CA LYS A 332 -6.13 -7.18 5.21
C LYS A 332 -6.21 -8.69 5.13
N ALA A 333 -6.61 -9.35 6.22
CA ALA A 333 -6.89 -10.79 6.23
C ALA A 333 -7.93 -11.17 5.17
N ARG A 334 -8.98 -10.34 4.99
CA ARG A 334 -9.97 -10.49 3.92
C ARG A 334 -9.33 -10.43 2.53
N ILE A 335 -8.48 -9.46 2.28
CA ILE A 335 -7.78 -9.30 0.99
C ILE A 335 -6.91 -10.53 0.70
N LEU A 336 -6.10 -10.97 1.67
CA LEU A 336 -5.26 -12.15 1.48
C LEU A 336 -6.09 -13.41 1.23
N LEU A 337 -7.17 -13.61 1.98
CA LEU A 337 -8.04 -14.78 1.82
C LEU A 337 -8.72 -14.78 0.44
N MET A 338 -9.20 -13.64 -0.05
CA MET A 338 -9.78 -13.56 -1.40
C MET A 338 -8.78 -14.01 -2.48
N LEU A 339 -7.53 -13.60 -2.39
CA LEU A 339 -6.49 -14.02 -3.32
C LEU A 339 -6.10 -15.49 -3.13
N ALA A 340 -6.04 -15.97 -1.90
CA ALA A 340 -5.79 -17.39 -1.59
C ALA A 340 -6.85 -18.31 -2.19
N LEU A 341 -8.10 -17.89 -2.20
CA LEU A 341 -9.25 -18.66 -2.72
C LEU A 341 -9.38 -18.65 -4.26
N LEU A 342 -8.50 -17.96 -4.99
CA LEU A 342 -8.46 -18.03 -6.47
C LEU A 342 -8.00 -19.38 -6.99
N LYS A 343 -7.39 -20.20 -6.16
CA LYS A 343 -6.97 -21.57 -6.45
C LYS A 343 -7.43 -22.50 -5.31
N PRO A 344 -7.73 -23.77 -5.58
CA PRO A 344 -7.93 -24.75 -4.52
C PRO A 344 -6.70 -24.85 -3.62
N ARG A 345 -6.90 -24.76 -2.30
CA ARG A 345 -5.85 -24.89 -1.27
C ARG A 345 -6.43 -25.56 -0.02
N SER A 346 -5.60 -26.34 0.64
CA SER A 346 -5.88 -26.81 1.99
C SER A 346 -5.79 -25.67 3.01
N THR A 347 -6.38 -25.85 4.18
CA THR A 347 -6.28 -24.91 5.29
C THR A 347 -4.84 -24.68 5.72
N ALA A 348 -4.00 -25.72 5.71
CA ALA A 348 -2.57 -25.61 6.03
C ALA A 348 -1.81 -24.73 5.00
N GLU A 349 -2.09 -24.87 3.71
CA GLU A 349 -1.51 -24.01 2.68
C GLU A 349 -1.97 -22.56 2.84
N ILE A 350 -3.26 -22.32 3.16
CA ILE A 350 -3.75 -20.97 3.43
C ILE A 350 -3.08 -20.41 4.69
N GLN A 351 -2.92 -21.19 5.76
CA GLN A 351 -2.21 -20.74 6.96
C GLN A 351 -0.78 -20.31 6.66
N ASN A 352 -0.07 -21.05 5.80
CA ASN A 352 1.29 -20.68 5.40
C ASN A 352 1.35 -19.35 4.62
N LEU A 353 0.29 -19.00 3.88
CA LEU A 353 0.17 -17.69 3.26
C LEU A 353 0.08 -16.59 4.33
N PHE A 354 -0.73 -16.78 5.38
CA PHE A 354 -0.84 -15.81 6.47
C PHE A 354 0.45 -15.60 7.25
N TYR A 355 1.36 -16.57 7.28
CA TYR A 355 2.70 -16.42 7.86
C TYR A 355 3.73 -15.81 6.88
N SER A 356 3.42 -15.76 5.59
CA SER A 356 4.37 -15.33 4.56
C SER A 356 4.12 -13.92 4.06
N TYR A 357 2.88 -13.46 4.17
CA TYR A 357 2.39 -12.19 3.64
C TYR A 357 1.91 -11.27 4.79
#